data_249740dd48fc071cd7be925c091cc5b4
#
_entry.id   249740dd48fc071cd7be925c091cc5b4
#
_cell.length_a   1.000
_cell.length_b   1.000
_cell.length_c   1.000
_cell.angle_alpha   90.00
_cell.angle_beta   90.00
_cell.angle_gamma   90.00
#
_symmetry.space_group_name_H-M   'P 1'
#
loop_
_entity.id
_entity.type
_entity.pdbx_description
1 polymer ?
#
loop_
_entity_poly.entity_id
_entity_poly.type
_entity_poly.pdbx_seq_one_letter_code
_entity_poly.pdbx_strand_id
1 'polypeptide(L)'
;MGIKYLWDTNTVVYYLQQQFPPSFEKFIDSTLINSLPCISAITEIELLCWKTDSEQDMKVIRNFIATSLVIELVEPVKLKTAEIKKAHKIKLPDAIIAATAIVYDLK
;
A
#
# COMPACT_ATOMS: atom_id res chain seq x y z
N MET A 1 -3.43 16.88 12.57
CA MET A 1 -3.46 15.72 11.68
C MET A 1 -2.27 14.82 11.94
N GLY A 2 -2.52 13.52 12.05
CA GLY A 2 -1.47 12.58 12.32
C GLY A 2 -0.61 12.27 11.10
N ILE A 3 0.50 11.59 11.35
CA ILE A 3 1.36 11.07 10.29
C ILE A 3 0.58 10.00 9.53
N LYS A 4 0.63 10.08 8.21
CA LYS A 4 0.01 9.07 7.35
C LYS A 4 1.06 8.10 6.87
N TYR A 5 0.69 6.83 6.81
CA TYR A 5 1.57 5.76 6.37
C TYR A 5 1.12 5.26 5.01
N LEU A 6 2.08 5.04 4.14
CA LEU A 6 1.82 4.35 2.88
C LEU A 6 2.12 2.87 3.11
N TRP A 7 1.12 2.03 2.89
CA TRP A 7 1.26 0.59 3.08
C TRP A 7 1.77 -0.03 1.79
N ASP A 8 2.84 -0.81 1.87
CA ASP A 8 3.24 -1.59 0.70
C ASP A 8 2.36 -2.84 0.58
N THR A 9 2.46 -3.51 -0.56
CA THR A 9 1.59 -4.66 -0.85
C THR A 9 1.80 -5.78 0.16
N ASN A 10 3.04 -6.06 0.54
CA ASN A 10 3.31 -7.13 1.50
C ASN A 10 2.69 -6.84 2.86
N THR A 11 2.76 -5.59 3.30
CA THR A 11 2.14 -5.18 4.57
C THR A 11 0.64 -5.43 4.54
N VAL A 12 -0.03 -5.04 3.45
CA VAL A 12 -1.47 -5.27 3.30
C VAL A 12 -1.79 -6.76 3.33
N VAL A 13 -1.03 -7.56 2.58
CA VAL A 13 -1.27 -9.01 2.51
C VAL A 13 -1.14 -9.64 3.89
N TYR A 14 -0.08 -9.31 4.63
CA TYR A 14 0.11 -9.85 5.97
C TYR A 14 -1.01 -9.43 6.91
N TYR A 15 -1.44 -8.17 6.84
CA TYR A 15 -2.55 -7.69 7.65
C TYR A 15 -3.83 -8.47 7.37
N LEU A 16 -4.16 -8.64 6.08
CA LEU A 16 -5.40 -9.35 5.68
C LEU A 16 -5.35 -10.83 6.05
N GLN A 17 -4.16 -11.41 6.11
CA GLN A 17 -3.97 -12.80 6.51
C GLN A 17 -3.75 -12.97 8.01
N GLN A 18 -3.76 -11.87 8.77
CA GLN A 18 -3.60 -11.86 10.21
C GLN A 18 -2.31 -12.56 10.66
N GLN A 19 -1.20 -12.29 9.95
CA GLN A 19 0.08 -12.91 10.23
C GLN A 19 1.01 -12.04 11.07
N PHE A 20 0.55 -10.86 11.52
CA PHE A 20 1.37 -9.98 12.33
C PHE A 20 1.51 -10.48 13.77
N PRO A 21 2.65 -10.23 14.42
CA PRO A 21 2.75 -10.42 15.86
C PRO A 21 1.72 -9.52 16.57
N PRO A 22 1.20 -9.96 17.76
CA PRO A 22 0.15 -9.20 18.44
C PRO A 22 0.51 -7.73 18.71
N SER A 23 1.76 -7.43 19.04
CA SER A 23 2.19 -6.05 19.28
C SER A 23 2.12 -5.20 18.03
N PHE A 24 2.43 -5.79 16.88
CA PHE A 24 2.38 -5.07 15.60
C PHE A 24 0.94 -4.88 15.15
N GLU A 25 0.07 -5.85 15.38
CA GLU A 25 -1.35 -5.70 15.07
C GLU A 25 -1.97 -4.56 15.85
N LYS A 26 -1.60 -4.37 17.13
CA LYS A 26 -2.08 -3.24 17.91
C LYS A 26 -1.67 -1.92 17.29
N PHE A 27 -0.43 -1.83 16.79
CA PHE A 27 0.03 -0.62 16.10
C PHE A 27 -0.79 -0.36 14.85
N ILE A 28 -1.02 -1.38 14.03
CA ILE A 28 -1.81 -1.27 12.82
C ILE A 28 -3.25 -0.86 13.14
N ASP A 29 -3.88 -1.51 14.11
CA ASP A 29 -5.25 -1.19 14.51
C ASP A 29 -5.36 0.24 15.01
N SER A 30 -4.39 0.70 15.79
CA SER A 30 -4.35 2.07 16.28
C SER A 30 -4.23 3.06 15.11
N THR A 31 -3.42 2.74 14.12
CA THR A 31 -3.26 3.57 12.93
C THR A 31 -4.58 3.66 12.14
N LEU A 32 -5.29 2.54 12.00
CA LEU A 32 -6.56 2.50 11.26
C LEU A 32 -7.67 3.26 11.98
N ILE A 33 -7.64 3.31 13.31
CA ILE A 33 -8.62 4.07 14.08
C ILE A 33 -8.46 5.57 13.82
N ASN A 34 -7.22 6.03 13.64
CA ASN A 34 -6.90 7.45 13.53
C ASN A 34 -6.81 7.97 12.11
N SER A 35 -6.65 7.08 11.12
CA SER A 35 -6.54 7.50 9.72
C SER A 35 -6.86 6.34 8.79
N LEU A 36 -7.23 6.68 7.55
CA LEU A 36 -7.43 5.66 6.53
C LEU A 36 -6.06 5.11 6.09
N PRO A 37 -6.00 3.81 5.76
CA PRO A 37 -4.79 3.29 5.14
C PRO A 37 -4.59 3.94 3.78
N CYS A 38 -3.35 4.29 3.46
CA CYS A 38 -2.99 4.84 2.16
C CYS A 38 -2.25 3.77 1.37
N ILE A 39 -2.67 3.53 0.13
CA ILE A 39 -1.98 2.59 -0.77
C ILE A 39 -1.75 3.28 -2.11
N SER A 40 -0.72 2.83 -2.82
CA SER A 40 -0.48 3.34 -4.17
C SER A 40 -1.35 2.60 -5.18
N ALA A 41 -1.52 3.19 -6.35
CA ALA A 41 -2.25 2.55 -7.44
C ALA A 41 -1.65 1.18 -7.80
N ILE A 42 -0.33 1.03 -7.71
CA ILE A 42 0.31 -0.25 -8.00
C ILE A 42 -0.06 -1.31 -6.96
N THR A 43 -0.18 -0.91 -5.69
CA THR A 43 -0.63 -1.83 -4.64
C THR A 43 -2.06 -2.29 -4.90
N GLU A 44 -2.94 -1.37 -5.29
CA GLU A 44 -4.30 -1.72 -5.66
C GLU A 44 -4.31 -2.78 -6.77
N ILE A 45 -3.53 -2.56 -7.82
CA ILE A 45 -3.45 -3.51 -8.93
C ILE A 45 -2.93 -4.86 -8.47
N GLU A 46 -1.88 -4.87 -7.65
CA GLU A 46 -1.31 -6.12 -7.17
C GLU A 46 -2.30 -6.91 -6.31
N LEU A 47 -3.09 -6.21 -5.49
CA LEU A 47 -4.13 -6.85 -4.69
C LEU A 47 -5.25 -7.42 -5.57
N LEU A 48 -5.65 -6.69 -6.61
CA LEU A 48 -6.69 -7.16 -7.54
C LEU A 48 -6.22 -8.35 -8.38
N CYS A 49 -4.91 -8.50 -8.53
CA CYS A 49 -4.32 -9.64 -9.24
C CYS A 49 -4.18 -10.89 -8.38
N TRP A 50 -4.66 -10.86 -7.14
CA TRP A 50 -4.52 -11.98 -6.21
C TRP A 50 -5.20 -13.21 -6.77
N LYS A 51 -4.44 -14.30 -6.89
CA LYS A 51 -4.96 -15.55 -7.43
C LYS A 51 -5.57 -16.37 -6.31
N THR A 52 -6.89 -16.46 -6.30
CA THR A 52 -7.62 -17.26 -5.34
C THR A 52 -8.95 -17.69 -5.96
N ASP A 53 -9.39 -18.89 -5.59
CA ASP A 53 -10.72 -19.38 -5.97
C ASP A 53 -11.78 -18.95 -4.95
N SER A 54 -11.38 -18.33 -3.87
CA SER A 54 -12.28 -17.93 -2.80
C SER A 54 -12.89 -16.56 -3.09
N GLU A 55 -14.20 -16.53 -3.28
CA GLU A 55 -14.92 -15.26 -3.42
C GLU A 55 -14.85 -14.44 -2.14
N GLN A 56 -14.77 -15.12 -0.98
CA GLN A 56 -14.64 -14.44 0.30
C GLN A 56 -13.32 -13.68 0.40
N ASP A 57 -12.22 -14.28 -0.07
CA ASP A 57 -10.93 -13.61 -0.08
C ASP A 57 -10.97 -12.35 -0.95
N MET A 58 -11.56 -12.46 -2.14
CA MET A 58 -11.67 -11.31 -3.04
C MET A 58 -12.56 -10.23 -2.46
N LYS A 59 -13.61 -10.63 -1.74
CA LYS A 59 -14.50 -9.67 -1.07
C LYS A 59 -13.74 -8.90 0.00
N VAL A 60 -12.90 -9.59 0.79
CA VAL A 60 -12.08 -8.95 1.82
C VAL A 60 -11.11 -7.94 1.17
N ILE A 61 -10.47 -8.33 0.07
CA ILE A 61 -9.54 -7.47 -0.65
C ILE A 61 -10.26 -6.23 -1.18
N ARG A 62 -11.42 -6.39 -1.83
CA ARG A 62 -12.17 -5.26 -2.38
C ARG A 62 -12.66 -4.33 -1.27
N ASN A 63 -13.08 -4.87 -0.14
CA ASN A 63 -13.50 -4.05 1.00
C ASN A 63 -12.35 -3.24 1.55
N PHE A 64 -11.15 -3.84 1.65
CA PHE A 64 -9.97 -3.12 2.11
C PHE A 64 -9.67 -1.94 1.16
N ILE A 65 -9.68 -2.20 -0.15
CA ILE A 65 -9.41 -1.16 -1.15
C ILE A 65 -10.45 -0.04 -1.04
N ALA A 66 -11.73 -0.40 -0.88
CA ALA A 66 -12.82 0.57 -0.81
C ALA A 66 -12.70 1.48 0.40
N THR A 67 -12.09 1.00 1.50
CA THR A 67 -11.90 1.81 2.71
C THR A 67 -10.52 2.47 2.76
N SER A 68 -9.69 2.27 1.73
CA SER A 68 -8.36 2.84 1.67
C SER A 68 -8.36 4.12 0.84
N LEU A 69 -7.38 4.99 1.11
CA LEU A 69 -7.09 6.10 0.22
C LEU A 69 -6.10 5.61 -0.83
N VAL A 70 -6.56 5.51 -2.07
CA VAL A 70 -5.70 5.06 -3.18
C VAL A 70 -5.07 6.29 -3.82
N ILE A 71 -3.74 6.33 -3.84
CA ILE A 71 -3.00 7.44 -4.45
C ILE A 71 -2.67 7.05 -5.87
N GLU A 72 -3.22 7.79 -6.82
CA GLU A 72 -3.08 7.49 -8.24
C GLU A 72 -1.68 7.80 -8.76
N LEU A 73 -1.35 7.22 -9.90
CA LEU A 73 -0.05 7.39 -10.54
C LEU A 73 -0.06 8.70 -11.34
N VAL A 74 0.15 9.80 -10.63
CA VAL A 74 0.19 11.14 -11.23
C VAL A 74 1.58 11.47 -11.74
N GLU A 75 1.71 12.55 -12.52
CA GLU A 75 2.97 12.88 -13.17
C GLU A 75 4.15 13.04 -12.21
N PRO A 76 4.05 13.76 -11.07
CA PRO A 76 5.18 13.84 -10.14
C PRO A 76 5.65 12.48 -9.65
N VAL A 77 4.73 11.54 -9.43
CA VAL A 77 5.09 10.18 -9.01
C VAL A 77 5.82 9.44 -10.13
N LYS A 78 5.36 9.60 -11.37
CA LYS A 78 6.03 8.98 -12.52
C LYS A 78 7.46 9.47 -12.66
N LEU A 79 7.66 10.79 -12.55
CA LEU A 79 9.00 11.38 -12.68
C LEU A 79 9.92 10.93 -11.56
N LYS A 80 9.42 10.91 -10.33
CA LYS A 80 10.22 10.45 -9.19
C LYS A 80 10.54 8.95 -9.32
N THR A 81 9.60 8.15 -9.81
CA THR A 81 9.82 6.73 -10.06
C THR A 81 10.97 6.52 -11.05
N ALA A 82 10.97 7.28 -12.14
CA ALA A 82 12.03 7.19 -13.14
C ALA A 82 13.39 7.57 -12.53
N GLU A 83 13.41 8.62 -11.71
CA GLU A 83 14.63 9.07 -11.04
C GLU A 83 15.17 7.97 -10.12
N ILE A 84 14.30 7.34 -9.34
CA ILE A 84 14.69 6.26 -8.43
C ILE A 84 15.22 5.06 -9.21
N LYS A 85 14.55 4.69 -10.29
CA LYS A 85 14.98 3.56 -11.12
C LYS A 85 16.35 3.80 -11.75
N LYS A 86 16.66 5.04 -12.13
CA LYS A 86 17.97 5.37 -12.69
C LYS A 86 19.09 5.27 -11.64
N ALA A 87 18.77 5.57 -10.39
CA ALA A 87 19.77 5.63 -9.32
C ALA A 87 19.94 4.31 -8.58
N HIS A 88 18.96 3.43 -8.63
CA HIS A 88 18.93 2.21 -7.81
C HIS A 88 18.43 1.01 -8.62
N LYS A 89 18.94 -0.17 -8.25
CA LYS A 89 18.47 -1.43 -8.84
C LYS A 89 17.30 -1.95 -8.00
N ILE A 90 16.11 -1.47 -8.28
CA ILE A 90 14.90 -1.97 -7.61
C ILE A 90 13.84 -2.25 -8.66
N LYS A 91 12.87 -3.08 -8.30
CA LYS A 91 11.77 -3.43 -9.20
C LYS A 91 10.85 -2.24 -9.39
N LEU A 92 10.21 -2.17 -10.55
CA LEU A 92 9.32 -1.06 -10.88
C LEU A 92 8.21 -0.85 -9.83
N PRO A 93 7.49 -1.90 -9.38
CA PRO A 93 6.46 -1.68 -8.34
C PRO A 93 7.03 -1.06 -7.07
N ASP A 94 8.19 -1.52 -6.61
CA ASP A 94 8.83 -0.98 -5.41
C ASP A 94 9.24 0.46 -5.60
N ALA A 95 9.72 0.80 -6.80
CA ALA A 95 10.09 2.18 -7.13
C ALA A 95 8.87 3.09 -7.12
N ILE A 96 7.72 2.61 -7.61
CA ILE A 96 6.48 3.38 -7.60
C ILE A 96 6.01 3.64 -6.18
N ILE A 97 6.07 2.63 -5.31
CA ILE A 97 5.69 2.79 -3.90
C ILE A 97 6.60 3.80 -3.21
N ALA A 98 7.92 3.67 -3.40
CA ALA A 98 8.87 4.61 -2.82
C ALA A 98 8.65 6.03 -3.32
N ALA A 99 8.42 6.20 -4.63
CA ALA A 99 8.17 7.51 -5.23
C ALA A 99 6.90 8.13 -4.66
N THR A 100 5.84 7.33 -4.50
CA THR A 100 4.58 7.80 -3.94
C THR A 100 4.78 8.32 -2.53
N ALA A 101 5.52 7.58 -1.71
CA ALA A 101 5.80 7.99 -0.33
C ALA A 101 6.58 9.31 -0.29
N ILE A 102 7.57 9.47 -1.16
CA ILE A 102 8.40 10.68 -1.21
C ILE A 102 7.59 11.88 -1.67
N VAL A 103 6.83 11.74 -2.77
CA VAL A 103 6.09 12.86 -3.35
C VAL A 103 5.00 13.37 -2.40
N TYR A 104 4.36 12.48 -1.67
CA TYR A 104 3.28 12.84 -0.75
C TYR A 104 3.73 12.91 0.71
N ASP A 105 5.03 12.79 0.97
CA ASP A 105 5.60 12.86 2.33
C ASP A 105 4.92 11.86 3.26
N LEU A 106 4.84 10.61 2.84
CA LEU A 106 4.24 9.52 3.60
C LEU A 106 5.34 8.60 4.16
N LYS A 107 4.97 7.83 5.13
CA LYS A 107 5.92 6.89 5.77
C LYS A 107 5.76 5.44 5.31
#